data_38046cdde69df6d7362e477dcf1df473
#
_entry.id   38046cdde69df6d7362e477dcf1df473
#
_cell.length_a   1.000
_cell.length_b   1.000
_cell.length_c   1.000
_cell.angle_alpha   90.00
_cell.angle_beta   90.00
_cell.angle_gamma   90.00
#
_symmetry.space_group_name_H-M   'P 1'
#
loop_
_entity.id
_entity.type
_entity.pdbx_description
1 polymer ?
#
loop_
_entity_poly.entity_id
_entity_poly.type
_entity_poly.pdbx_seq_one_letter_code
_entity_poly.pdbx_strand_id
1 'polypeptide(L)'
;MSSNKDNNNSKKSNNLFARLPKEIAKALLLFKALDSKKALQLTQAVLYLWREFMIKIRITPVIKKFKVEFYYKDTHLERVDVENIDDVINLIEEIKEHNKGEL
;
A
#
# COMPACT_ATOMS: atom_id res chain seq x y z
N MET A 1 11.64 -2.73 33.81
CA MET A 1 11.84 -2.32 33.35
C MET A 1 11.67 -1.17 32.60
N SER A 2 12.50 -0.44 32.67
CA SER A 2 12.48 0.78 31.92
C SER A 2 12.35 0.57 30.46
N SER A 3 12.79 -0.55 29.99
CA SER A 3 12.69 -0.83 28.58
C SER A 3 11.24 -0.81 28.12
N ASN A 4 10.33 -1.12 29.02
CA ASN A 4 8.94 -1.11 28.65
C ASN A 4 8.44 0.28 28.34
N LYS A 5 8.94 1.27 29.05
CA LYS A 5 8.51 2.61 28.80
C LYS A 5 8.98 3.11 27.47
N ASP A 6 10.23 2.87 27.18
CA ASP A 6 10.79 3.30 25.93
C ASP A 6 10.09 2.58 24.80
N ASN A 7 9.78 1.32 25.03
CA ASN A 7 9.08 0.56 24.01
C ASN A 7 7.69 1.10 23.75
N ASN A 8 7.04 1.65 24.77
CA ASN A 8 5.71 2.18 24.57
C ASN A 8 5.72 3.36 23.63
N ASN A 9 6.71 4.22 23.76
CA ASN A 9 6.78 5.36 22.85
C ASN A 9 7.06 4.91 21.44
N SER A 10 7.95 3.95 21.29
CA SER A 10 8.24 3.41 19.99
C SER A 10 7.03 2.72 19.43
N LYS A 11 6.25 2.07 20.28
CA LYS A 11 5.08 1.35 19.83
C LYS A 11 4.03 2.25 19.23
N LYS A 12 3.90 3.47 19.69
CA LYS A 12 2.93 4.36 19.12
C LYS A 12 3.22 4.63 17.65
N SER A 13 4.48 4.90 17.33
CA SER A 13 4.87 5.10 15.96
C SER A 13 4.77 3.79 15.20
N ASN A 14 5.26 2.73 15.81
CA ASN A 14 5.30 1.44 15.14
C ASN A 14 3.92 0.84 14.96
N ASN A 15 2.98 1.19 15.82
CA ASN A 15 1.65 0.63 15.72
C ASN A 15 0.95 0.97 14.42
N LEU A 16 1.27 2.13 13.86
CA LEU A 16 0.70 2.49 12.57
C LEU A 16 1.10 1.48 11.52
N PHE A 17 2.39 1.10 11.50
CA PHE A 17 2.86 0.13 10.54
C PHE A 17 2.52 -1.29 10.95
N ALA A 18 2.49 -1.56 12.25
CA ALA A 18 2.18 -2.90 12.72
C ALA A 18 0.74 -3.30 12.39
N ARG A 19 -0.13 -2.31 12.24
CA ARG A 19 -1.53 -2.57 11.91
C ARG A 19 -1.77 -2.69 10.42
N LEU A 20 -0.77 -2.38 9.62
CA LEU A 20 -0.93 -2.51 8.18
C LEU A 20 -0.90 -3.96 7.77
N PRO A 21 -1.73 -4.35 6.83
CA PRO A 21 -1.64 -5.70 6.27
C PRO A 21 -0.24 -5.95 5.70
N LYS A 22 0.17 -7.19 5.72
CA LYS A 22 1.47 -7.58 5.19
C LYS A 22 1.65 -7.13 3.75
N GLU A 23 0.60 -7.21 2.97
CA GLU A 23 0.67 -6.85 1.56
C GLU A 23 1.05 -5.38 1.40
N ILE A 24 0.44 -4.53 2.21
CA ILE A 24 0.73 -3.10 2.14
C ILE A 24 2.15 -2.83 2.62
N ALA A 25 2.57 -3.47 3.71
CA ALA A 25 3.92 -3.29 4.21
C ALA A 25 4.95 -3.69 3.17
N LYS A 26 4.70 -4.78 2.46
CA LYS A 26 5.62 -5.22 1.40
C LYS A 26 5.67 -4.23 0.25
N ALA A 27 4.51 -3.66 -0.10
CA ALA A 27 4.49 -2.65 -1.16
C ALA A 27 5.30 -1.43 -0.76
N LEU A 28 5.18 -0.99 0.49
CA LEU A 28 5.93 0.16 0.96
C LEU A 28 7.44 -0.10 0.92
N LEU A 29 7.85 -1.32 1.25
CA LEU A 29 9.26 -1.67 1.16
C LEU A 29 9.75 -1.62 -0.28
N LEU A 30 8.92 -2.07 -1.20
CA LEU A 30 9.27 -2.02 -2.61
C LEU A 30 9.47 -0.59 -3.08
N PHE A 31 8.63 0.33 -2.58
CA PHE A 31 8.71 1.74 -2.97
C PHE A 31 9.99 2.40 -2.49
N LYS A 32 10.64 1.86 -1.47
CA LYS A 32 11.88 2.44 -0.98
C LYS A 32 12.98 2.45 -2.02
N ALA A 33 12.89 1.59 -3.02
CA ALA A 33 13.90 1.54 -4.08
C ALA A 33 13.71 2.66 -5.11
N LEU A 34 12.61 3.41 -5.01
CA LEU A 34 12.31 4.48 -5.93
C LEU A 34 12.89 5.79 -5.41
N ASP A 35 12.92 6.81 -6.26
CA ASP A 35 13.32 8.12 -5.75
C ASP A 35 12.29 8.59 -4.73
N SER A 36 12.70 9.50 -3.85
CA SER A 36 11.88 9.84 -2.70
C SER A 36 10.54 10.45 -3.06
N LYS A 37 10.47 11.18 -4.16
CA LYS A 37 9.23 11.81 -4.56
C LYS A 37 8.20 10.77 -4.99
N LYS A 38 8.62 9.81 -5.80
CA LYS A 38 7.73 8.74 -6.24
C LYS A 38 7.36 7.82 -5.09
N ALA A 39 8.32 7.52 -4.24
CA ALA A 39 8.06 6.66 -3.09
C ALA A 39 7.01 7.29 -2.19
N LEU A 40 7.11 8.59 -1.95
CA LEU A 40 6.13 9.28 -1.12
C LEU A 40 4.76 9.28 -1.77
N GLN A 41 4.71 9.55 -3.05
CA GLN A 41 3.45 9.61 -3.78
C GLN A 41 2.73 8.26 -3.75
N LEU A 42 3.47 7.18 -4.02
CA LEU A 42 2.91 5.84 -4.00
C LEU A 42 2.48 5.42 -2.59
N THR A 43 3.30 5.77 -1.61
CA THR A 43 2.99 5.45 -0.22
C THR A 43 1.68 6.11 0.19
N GLN A 44 1.53 7.38 -0.12
CA GLN A 44 0.33 8.11 0.23
C GLN A 44 -0.90 7.54 -0.46
N ALA A 45 -0.75 7.17 -1.73
CA ALA A 45 -1.85 6.61 -2.49
C ALA A 45 -2.30 5.26 -1.93
N VAL A 46 -1.35 4.40 -1.61
CA VAL A 46 -1.65 3.08 -1.07
C VAL A 46 -2.32 3.19 0.29
N LEU A 47 -1.81 4.09 1.13
CA LEU A 47 -2.39 4.28 2.46
C LEU A 47 -3.79 4.91 2.36
N TYR A 48 -3.99 5.77 1.38
CA TYR A 48 -5.31 6.37 1.17
C TYR A 48 -6.35 5.28 0.87
N LEU A 49 -6.02 4.36 -0.03
CA LEU A 49 -6.93 3.27 -0.34
C LEU A 49 -7.25 2.44 0.89
N TRP A 50 -6.25 2.17 1.70
CA TRP A 50 -6.46 1.36 2.89
C TRP A 50 -7.32 2.09 3.92
N ARG A 51 -7.01 3.36 4.17
CA ARG A 51 -7.72 4.10 5.20
C ARG A 51 -9.16 4.43 4.82
N GLU A 52 -9.34 4.85 3.57
CA GLU A 52 -10.66 5.33 3.15
C GLU A 52 -11.59 4.24 2.68
N PHE A 53 -11.06 3.21 2.06
CA PHE A 53 -11.90 2.18 1.46
C PHE A 53 -11.62 0.78 1.98
N MET A 54 -10.66 0.62 2.86
CA MET A 54 -10.23 -0.70 3.35
C MET A 54 -9.76 -1.60 2.21
N ILE A 55 -9.19 -1.01 1.18
CA ILE A 55 -8.67 -1.75 0.04
C ILE A 55 -7.18 -1.97 0.21
N LYS A 56 -6.76 -3.22 0.15
CA LYS A 56 -5.35 -3.58 0.22
C LYS A 56 -4.82 -3.75 -1.17
N ILE A 57 -3.58 -3.35 -1.37
CA ILE A 57 -2.90 -3.58 -2.63
C ILE A 57 -1.76 -4.54 -2.38
N ARG A 58 -1.58 -5.48 -3.29
CA ARG A 58 -0.45 -6.39 -3.25
C ARG A 58 0.30 -6.22 -4.56
N ILE A 59 1.60 -5.98 -4.47
CA ILE A 59 2.44 -5.82 -5.64
C ILE A 59 3.49 -6.92 -5.61
N THR A 60 3.50 -7.75 -6.64
CA THR A 60 4.43 -8.86 -6.73
C THR A 60 5.32 -8.66 -7.94
N PRO A 61 6.64 -8.48 -7.75
CA PRO A 61 7.53 -8.39 -8.88
C PRO A 61 7.61 -9.73 -9.60
N VAL A 62 7.49 -9.69 -10.91
CA VAL A 62 7.69 -10.88 -11.73
C VAL A 62 8.63 -10.47 -12.84
N ILE A 63 9.06 -11.41 -13.65
CA ILE A 63 10.06 -11.10 -14.68
C ILE A 63 9.56 -9.97 -15.56
N LYS A 64 10.30 -8.86 -15.52
CA LYS A 64 10.08 -7.68 -16.36
C LYS A 64 8.75 -6.95 -16.15
N LYS A 65 8.00 -7.27 -15.12
CA LYS A 65 6.76 -6.55 -14.85
C LYS A 65 6.35 -6.73 -13.40
N PHE A 66 5.21 -6.15 -13.05
CA PHE A 66 4.68 -6.26 -11.70
C PHE A 66 3.23 -6.73 -11.77
N LYS A 67 2.91 -7.68 -10.92
CA LYS A 67 1.55 -8.14 -10.77
C LYS A 67 0.94 -7.32 -9.64
N VAL A 68 -0.13 -6.59 -9.91
CA VAL A 68 -0.79 -5.73 -8.94
C VAL A 68 -2.17 -6.28 -8.67
N GLU A 69 -2.45 -6.56 -7.41
CA GLU A 69 -3.73 -7.10 -7.02
C GLU A 69 -4.37 -6.22 -5.96
N PHE A 70 -5.69 -6.09 -6.04
CA PHE A 70 -6.44 -5.30 -5.08
C PHE A 70 -7.43 -6.20 -4.36
N TYR A 71 -7.57 -5.96 -3.06
CA TYR A 71 -8.45 -6.76 -2.21
C TYR A 71 -9.30 -5.87 -1.33
N TYR A 72 -10.55 -6.26 -1.15
CA TYR A 72 -11.40 -5.63 -0.16
C TYR A 72 -11.63 -6.69 0.90
N LYS A 73 -11.13 -6.48 2.10
CA LYS A 73 -11.06 -7.50 3.14
C LYS A 73 -10.33 -8.70 2.54
N ASP A 74 -10.96 -9.85 2.47
CA ASP A 74 -10.31 -11.01 1.91
C ASP A 74 -10.76 -11.29 0.49
N THR A 75 -11.54 -10.41 -0.09
CA THR A 75 -12.08 -10.62 -1.42
C THR A 75 -11.17 -9.99 -2.48
N HIS A 76 -10.76 -10.80 -3.42
CA HIS A 76 -9.93 -10.32 -4.53
C HIS A 76 -10.81 -9.52 -5.48
N LEU A 77 -10.45 -8.27 -5.71
CA LEU A 77 -11.22 -7.40 -6.58
C LEU A 77 -10.72 -7.40 -8.01
N GLU A 78 -9.43 -7.25 -8.18
CA GLU A 78 -8.89 -7.08 -9.51
C GLU A 78 -7.40 -7.40 -9.54
N ARG A 79 -6.92 -7.86 -10.68
CA ARG A 79 -5.51 -8.07 -10.91
C ARG A 79 -5.12 -7.39 -12.20
N VAL A 80 -4.05 -6.60 -12.18
CA VAL A 80 -3.54 -5.93 -13.37
C VAL A 80 -2.04 -6.12 -13.41
N ASP A 81 -1.50 -6.42 -14.59
CA ASP A 81 -0.05 -6.53 -14.75
C ASP A 81 0.43 -5.24 -15.38
N VAL A 82 1.47 -4.66 -14.79
CA VAL A 82 2.04 -3.42 -15.30
C VAL A 82 3.54 -3.59 -15.49
N GLU A 83 4.11 -2.87 -16.43
CA GLU A 83 5.53 -2.97 -16.71
C GLU A 83 6.35 -2.04 -15.81
N ASN A 84 5.76 -0.94 -15.37
CA ASN A 84 6.43 0.01 -14.53
C ASN A 84 5.69 0.20 -13.23
N ILE A 85 6.45 0.35 -12.15
CA ILE A 85 5.82 0.59 -10.86
C ILE A 85 5.08 1.95 -10.90
N ASP A 86 5.47 2.87 -11.78
CA ASP A 86 4.81 4.16 -11.89
C ASP A 86 3.35 4.00 -12.31
N ASP A 87 3.04 2.98 -13.07
CA ASP A 87 1.69 2.74 -13.53
C ASP A 87 0.75 2.40 -12.38
N VAL A 88 1.31 2.01 -11.26
CA VAL A 88 0.49 1.70 -10.08
C VAL A 88 -0.29 2.94 -9.63
N ILE A 89 0.31 4.11 -9.77
CA ILE A 89 -0.39 5.35 -9.38
C ILE A 89 -1.67 5.50 -10.19
N ASN A 90 -1.59 5.25 -11.48
CA ASN A 90 -2.78 5.36 -12.34
C ASN A 90 -3.85 4.35 -11.95
N LEU A 91 -3.43 3.14 -11.61
CA LEU A 91 -4.38 2.12 -11.16
C LEU A 91 -5.07 2.54 -9.88
N ILE A 92 -4.31 3.10 -8.94
CA ILE A 92 -4.88 3.53 -7.69
C ILE A 92 -5.88 4.67 -7.91
N GLU A 93 -5.53 5.60 -8.81
CA GLU A 93 -6.45 6.69 -9.12
C GLU A 93 -7.75 6.18 -9.73
N GLU A 94 -7.67 5.18 -10.58
CA GLU A 94 -8.86 4.57 -11.16
C GLU A 94 -9.74 3.95 -10.08
N ILE A 95 -9.12 3.24 -9.16
CA ILE A 95 -9.86 2.60 -8.07
C ILE A 95 -10.55 3.66 -7.20
N LYS A 96 -9.83 4.75 -6.93
CA LYS A 96 -10.40 5.83 -6.12
C LYS A 96 -11.60 6.45 -6.80
N GLU A 97 -11.50 6.71 -8.09
CA GLU A 97 -12.60 7.31 -8.82
C GLU A 97 -13.80 6.39 -8.88
N HIS A 98 -13.56 5.12 -9.08
CA HIS A 98 -14.63 4.15 -9.13
C HIS A 98 -15.39 4.11 -7.80
N ASN A 99 -14.66 4.10 -6.70
CA ASN A 99 -15.30 4.02 -5.40
C ASN A 99 -16.03 5.31 -5.04
N LYS A 100 -15.49 6.46 -5.48
CA LYS A 100 -16.20 7.70 -5.25
C LYS A 100 -17.50 7.75 -6.04
N GLY A 101 -17.48 7.20 -7.23
CA GLY A 101 -18.66 7.20 -8.07
C GLY A 101 -19.80 6.40 -7.48
N GLU A 102 -19.48 5.46 -6.60
CA GLU A 102 -20.49 4.63 -5.99
C GLU A 102 -21.09 5.25 -4.74
N LEU A 103 -20.47 6.29 -4.26
CA LEU A 103 -21.00 6.96 -3.10
C LEU A 103 -22.00 8.03 -3.51
#